data_b58716eb299da2ec5ffb771f8b89eebc
#
_entry.id   b58716eb299da2ec5ffb771f8b89eebc
#
_cell.length_a   1.000
_cell.length_b   1.000
_cell.length_c   1.000
_cell.angle_alpha   90.00
_cell.angle_beta   90.00
_cell.angle_gamma   90.00
#
_symmetry.space_group_name_H-M   'P 1'
#
loop_
_entity.id
_entity.type
_entity.pdbx_description
1 polymer ?
#
loop_
_entity_poly.entity_id
_entity_poly.type
_entity_poly.pdbx_seq_one_letter_code
_entity_poly.pdbx_strand_id
1 'polypeptide(L)'
;MTARFPMFSLSRRRLLATASVIAAATLTAMAGLSPARSAGAPPNGGDITFLIDSLGSTWIPNNSAISSFQGHIWGHVTDKLVYVDADGKVSPWIAESWEQNGEATQFTLHLKKGVTFSDGTPLDASAVVANLDIWHAGRRNEGINPIGLFPKTYDHAEAVDATTVKVVFKAPTLGFIPTLGYHGSILISPKTIAQPAAQQADLAKTSGSGPYVVASWKEGDFVKLVKRKDYNWGPAAVGHTGPTYLNSITYKLVTEPSLRVAAVQSGQADVAYSPSPQELKSLKEAGFTVATPRYLGFVNGLAINTKLEPYNDVKVRQALQAGINRKEIIDTVYTPDWKLATSFIQSNVPGATDHSELLAYNPGKAEKLLDEAGWIKGAGGIRTKDGKQLSLTLHSNPYLATAKSIDELIAQQLGKLGWKVTIRAYDVVTFGEKVRFGGPAVPAYEVTRSFIDAGTVASILTDANNGENWFNLGDSDKKLNELRDKIAGAASFDIRNPLLDELQTYVLEQGYFIPRTQIVQRIYVQSPKLKGEVYNGIAYASYYTATIGE
;
A
#
# COMPACT_ATOMS: atom_id res chain seq x y z
N MET A 1 -13.76 -66.24 39.54
CA MET A 1 -15.06 -65.95 38.92
C MET A 1 -14.84 -65.66 37.46
N THR A 2 -15.07 -66.61 36.60
CA THR A 2 -14.82 -66.62 35.16
C THR A 2 -16.10 -66.22 34.45
N ALA A 3 -16.05 -65.11 33.68
CA ALA A 3 -17.14 -64.71 32.80
C ALA A 3 -16.83 -65.13 31.34
N ARG A 4 -17.71 -66.05 30.84
CA ARG A 4 -17.68 -66.55 29.44
C ARG A 4 -18.35 -65.54 28.52
N PHE A 5 -17.76 -65.29 27.38
CA PHE A 5 -18.41 -64.62 26.24
C PHE A 5 -19.01 -65.66 25.28
N PRO A 6 -20.21 -65.45 24.72
CA PRO A 6 -20.79 -66.36 23.73
C PRO A 6 -20.28 -66.03 22.31
N MET A 7 -19.84 -67.09 21.60
CA MET A 7 -19.54 -67.05 20.15
C MET A 7 -20.84 -67.06 19.35
N PHE A 8 -21.05 -66.05 18.49
CA PHE A 8 -22.12 -66.10 17.50
C PHE A 8 -21.56 -66.65 16.17
N SER A 9 -22.13 -67.79 15.73
CA SER A 9 -21.82 -68.38 14.41
C SER A 9 -22.61 -67.65 13.32
N LEU A 10 -21.92 -67.00 12.40
CA LEU A 10 -22.48 -66.35 11.18
C LEU A 10 -22.57 -67.39 10.06
N SER A 11 -23.78 -67.66 9.56
CA SER A 11 -24.08 -68.66 8.54
C SER A 11 -23.55 -68.14 7.14
N ARG A 12 -23.02 -69.08 6.34
CA ARG A 12 -22.45 -68.84 4.99
C ARG A 12 -23.40 -68.16 3.96
N ARG A 13 -24.66 -68.01 4.22
CA ARG A 13 -25.64 -67.35 3.34
C ARG A 13 -25.66 -65.82 3.39
N ARG A 14 -25.05 -65.18 4.40
CA ARG A 14 -24.98 -63.70 4.50
C ARG A 14 -23.75 -63.10 3.87
N LEU A 15 -22.74 -63.89 3.52
CA LEU A 15 -21.51 -63.43 2.87
C LEU A 15 -21.64 -63.20 1.35
N LEU A 16 -22.63 -63.84 0.69
CA LEU A 16 -22.86 -63.70 -0.75
C LEU A 16 -23.76 -62.47 -1.09
N ALA A 17 -24.53 -61.95 -0.18
CA ALA A 17 -25.38 -60.78 -0.41
C ALA A 17 -24.63 -59.44 -0.27
N THR A 18 -23.54 -59.39 0.51
CA THR A 18 -22.72 -58.18 0.69
C THR A 18 -21.71 -57.95 -0.44
N ALA A 19 -21.29 -59.00 -1.15
CA ALA A 19 -20.39 -58.83 -2.28
C ALA A 19 -21.05 -58.27 -3.55
N SER A 20 -22.36 -58.49 -3.74
CA SER A 20 -23.11 -57.97 -4.90
C SER A 20 -23.53 -56.52 -4.78
N VAL A 21 -23.64 -55.97 -3.59
CA VAL A 21 -23.96 -54.52 -3.37
C VAL A 21 -22.73 -53.65 -3.53
N ILE A 22 -21.54 -54.14 -3.21
CA ILE A 22 -20.28 -53.41 -3.36
C ILE A 22 -19.85 -53.31 -4.84
N ALA A 23 -20.15 -54.31 -5.65
CA ALA A 23 -19.86 -54.30 -7.10
C ALA A 23 -20.79 -53.35 -7.89
N ALA A 24 -22.05 -53.15 -7.45
CA ALA A 24 -22.98 -52.22 -8.10
C ALA A 24 -22.70 -50.74 -7.72
N ALA A 25 -22.17 -50.46 -6.51
CA ALA A 25 -21.84 -49.13 -6.07
C ALA A 25 -20.53 -48.59 -6.71
N THR A 26 -19.60 -49.47 -7.10
CA THR A 26 -18.35 -49.10 -7.78
C THR A 26 -18.52 -48.82 -9.28
N LEU A 27 -19.55 -49.38 -9.93
CA LEU A 27 -19.81 -49.07 -11.37
C LEU A 27 -20.59 -47.75 -11.54
N THR A 28 -21.35 -47.28 -10.56
CA THR A 28 -22.07 -46.00 -10.64
C THR A 28 -21.19 -44.80 -10.25
N ALA A 29 -20.07 -45.01 -9.55
CA ALA A 29 -19.14 -43.96 -9.19
C ALA A 29 -18.15 -43.60 -10.34
N MET A 30 -18.02 -44.42 -11.38
CA MET A 30 -17.16 -44.12 -12.53
C MET A 30 -17.85 -43.39 -13.69
N ALA A 31 -19.18 -43.24 -13.66
CA ALA A 31 -19.93 -42.52 -14.70
C ALA A 31 -20.06 -41.01 -14.49
N GLY A 32 -19.50 -40.46 -13.39
CA GLY A 32 -19.60 -39.04 -13.02
C GLY A 32 -18.28 -38.24 -12.99
N LEU A 33 -17.14 -38.85 -13.31
CA LEU A 33 -15.90 -38.14 -13.52
C LEU A 33 -15.86 -37.68 -14.98
N SER A 34 -16.52 -36.56 -15.28
CA SER A 34 -16.14 -35.76 -16.44
C SER A 34 -14.63 -35.54 -16.35
N PRO A 35 -13.85 -35.80 -17.41
CA PRO A 35 -12.43 -35.44 -17.39
C PRO A 35 -12.36 -33.97 -17.00
N ALA A 36 -11.66 -33.65 -15.92
CA ALA A 36 -11.29 -32.29 -15.61
C ALA A 36 -10.65 -31.76 -16.90
N ARG A 37 -11.34 -30.85 -17.57
CA ARG A 37 -10.82 -30.15 -18.74
C ARG A 37 -9.49 -29.58 -18.25
N SER A 38 -8.37 -30.12 -18.69
CA SER A 38 -7.08 -29.52 -18.43
C SER A 38 -7.22 -28.10 -18.91
N ALA A 39 -7.14 -27.15 -17.98
CA ALA A 39 -7.04 -25.75 -18.37
C ALA A 39 -5.88 -25.71 -19.36
N GLY A 40 -6.16 -25.41 -20.65
CA GLY A 40 -5.13 -25.29 -21.65
C GLY A 40 -4.06 -24.35 -21.10
N ALA A 41 -2.80 -24.57 -21.44
CA ALA A 41 -1.74 -23.65 -21.06
C ALA A 41 -2.19 -22.22 -21.39
N PRO A 42 -2.01 -21.24 -20.48
CA PRO A 42 -2.46 -19.88 -20.72
C PRO A 42 -1.86 -19.37 -22.04
N PRO A 43 -2.60 -18.60 -22.86
CA PRO A 43 -2.09 -18.09 -24.12
C PRO A 43 -0.82 -17.30 -23.86
N ASN A 44 0.26 -17.66 -24.56
CA ASN A 44 1.57 -17.03 -24.41
C ASN A 44 1.74 -16.02 -25.55
N GLY A 45 1.97 -14.76 -25.21
CA GLY A 45 2.13 -13.68 -26.18
C GLY A 45 1.15 -12.53 -25.96
N GLY A 46 1.14 -11.64 -26.95
CA GLY A 46 0.33 -10.41 -26.91
C GLY A 46 1.08 -9.23 -26.29
N ASP A 47 0.61 -8.07 -26.65
CA ASP A 47 1.15 -6.77 -26.22
C ASP A 47 0.03 -5.97 -25.58
N ILE A 48 0.30 -5.19 -24.54
CA ILE A 48 -0.68 -4.29 -23.94
C ILE A 48 -0.19 -2.85 -23.94
N THR A 49 -1.16 -1.95 -24.05
CA THR A 49 -0.99 -0.50 -23.87
C THR A 49 -1.63 -0.05 -22.57
N PHE A 50 -0.83 0.50 -21.68
CA PHE A 50 -1.25 1.04 -20.39
C PHE A 50 -1.18 2.56 -20.42
N LEU A 51 -2.30 3.24 -20.27
CA LEU A 51 -2.38 4.69 -20.20
C LEU A 51 -2.24 5.16 -18.77
N ILE A 52 -1.24 6.01 -18.54
CA ILE A 52 -0.89 6.56 -17.22
C ILE A 52 -0.94 8.10 -17.25
N ASP A 53 -1.20 8.71 -16.11
CA ASP A 53 -1.40 10.14 -15.95
C ASP A 53 -0.08 10.92 -15.72
N SER A 54 1.00 10.23 -15.36
CA SER A 54 2.33 10.81 -15.17
C SER A 54 3.43 9.75 -15.34
N LEU A 55 4.57 10.16 -15.88
CA LEU A 55 5.79 9.35 -15.92
C LEU A 55 6.86 9.84 -14.92
N GLY A 56 6.51 10.84 -14.07
CA GLY A 56 7.43 11.44 -13.11
C GLY A 56 8.49 12.34 -13.74
N SER A 57 9.41 12.82 -12.92
CA SER A 57 10.43 13.83 -13.30
C SER A 57 11.87 13.30 -13.31
N THR A 58 12.12 12.10 -12.83
CA THR A 58 13.46 11.49 -12.79
C THR A 58 13.35 9.98 -12.82
N TRP A 59 14.33 9.29 -13.39
CA TRP A 59 14.44 7.83 -13.38
C TRP A 59 15.57 7.33 -12.47
N ILE A 60 16.20 8.18 -11.67
CA ILE A 60 17.14 7.72 -10.63
C ILE A 60 16.40 6.73 -9.73
N PRO A 61 16.84 5.45 -9.61
CA PRO A 61 16.08 4.40 -8.96
C PRO A 61 15.64 4.75 -7.53
N ASN A 62 16.55 5.17 -6.68
CA ASN A 62 16.25 5.54 -5.30
C ASN A 62 15.24 6.69 -5.17
N ASN A 63 15.22 7.63 -6.12
CA ASN A 63 14.35 8.80 -6.07
C ASN A 63 12.97 8.52 -6.68
N SER A 64 12.89 7.63 -7.65
CA SER A 64 11.70 7.40 -8.47
C SER A 64 10.91 6.13 -8.11
N ALA A 65 11.57 5.11 -7.55
CA ALA A 65 10.89 3.85 -7.19
C ALA A 65 9.76 4.04 -6.16
N ILE A 66 9.86 5.07 -5.32
CA ILE A 66 8.81 5.43 -4.34
C ILE A 66 7.67 6.26 -4.94
N SER A 67 7.77 6.68 -6.20
CA SER A 67 6.76 7.48 -6.89
C SER A 67 5.50 6.66 -7.16
N SER A 68 4.32 7.27 -6.95
CA SER A 68 3.03 6.64 -7.24
C SER A 68 2.83 6.27 -8.71
N PHE A 69 3.57 6.89 -9.62
CA PHE A 69 3.48 6.68 -11.06
C PHE A 69 4.53 5.69 -11.56
N GLN A 70 5.79 5.97 -11.29
CA GLN A 70 6.92 5.18 -11.79
C GLN A 70 7.03 3.80 -11.13
N GLY A 71 6.43 3.62 -9.93
CA GLY A 71 6.32 2.33 -9.27
C GLY A 71 5.64 1.24 -10.10
N HIS A 72 4.73 1.62 -11.04
CA HIS A 72 4.16 0.66 -12.00
C HIS A 72 5.23 0.07 -12.93
N ILE A 73 6.15 0.90 -13.40
CA ILE A 73 7.22 0.50 -14.33
C ILE A 73 8.31 -0.25 -13.57
N TRP A 74 8.75 0.30 -12.42
CA TRP A 74 9.75 -0.35 -11.56
C TRP A 74 9.32 -1.74 -11.10
N GLY A 75 8.03 -1.95 -10.82
CA GLY A 75 7.49 -3.25 -10.43
C GLY A 75 7.59 -4.34 -11.51
N HIS A 76 7.86 -3.97 -12.76
CA HIS A 76 8.05 -4.91 -13.88
C HIS A 76 9.53 -5.07 -14.27
N VAL A 77 10.34 -4.04 -14.05
CA VAL A 77 11.77 -4.04 -14.42
C VAL A 77 12.65 -4.62 -13.31
N THR A 78 12.17 -4.60 -12.07
CA THR A 78 12.93 -5.03 -10.89
C THR A 78 12.14 -6.01 -10.04
N ASP A 79 12.86 -6.89 -9.35
CA ASP A 79 12.29 -7.74 -8.29
C ASP A 79 12.49 -7.11 -6.90
N LYS A 80 12.00 -7.82 -5.89
CA LYS A 80 12.18 -7.53 -4.48
C LYS A 80 12.65 -8.78 -3.72
N LEU A 81 13.20 -8.59 -2.54
CA LEU A 81 13.66 -9.72 -1.75
C LEU A 81 12.50 -10.59 -1.26
N VAL A 82 11.36 -9.99 -0.93
CA VAL A 82 10.14 -10.71 -0.53
C VAL A 82 8.92 -10.18 -1.29
N TYR A 83 7.90 -11.02 -1.43
CA TYR A 83 6.60 -10.62 -1.98
C TYR A 83 5.65 -10.27 -0.83
N VAL A 84 4.93 -9.16 -0.96
CA VAL A 84 3.89 -8.74 -0.01
C VAL A 84 2.58 -8.59 -0.77
N ASP A 85 1.58 -9.36 -0.37
CA ASP A 85 0.25 -9.32 -1.00
C ASP A 85 -0.63 -8.17 -0.46
N ALA A 86 -1.84 -8.06 -1.00
CA ALA A 86 -2.79 -7.02 -0.64
C ALA A 86 -3.28 -7.07 0.83
N ASP A 87 -3.04 -8.16 1.54
CA ASP A 87 -3.37 -8.36 2.95
C ASP A 87 -2.16 -8.21 3.88
N GLY A 88 -1.01 -7.78 3.32
CA GLY A 88 0.23 -7.59 4.06
C GLY A 88 0.97 -8.89 4.40
N LYS A 89 0.53 -10.03 3.85
CA LYS A 89 1.22 -11.30 4.05
C LYS A 89 2.54 -11.29 3.28
N VAL A 90 3.61 -11.55 3.99
CA VAL A 90 4.96 -11.67 3.43
C VAL A 90 5.20 -13.12 2.98
N SER A 91 5.74 -13.27 1.78
CA SER A 91 6.07 -14.57 1.18
C SER A 91 7.48 -14.53 0.57
N PRO A 92 8.19 -15.67 0.52
CA PRO A 92 9.48 -15.77 -0.15
C PRO A 92 9.45 -15.33 -1.62
N TRP A 93 10.56 -14.70 -2.05
CA TRP A 93 10.79 -14.39 -3.46
C TRP A 93 12.27 -14.57 -3.81
N ILE A 94 13.06 -13.49 -3.95
CA ILE A 94 14.52 -13.58 -4.13
C ILE A 94 15.20 -14.07 -2.85
N ALA A 95 14.73 -13.66 -1.68
CA ALA A 95 15.01 -14.36 -0.42
C ALA A 95 14.05 -15.54 -0.29
N GLU A 96 14.59 -16.77 -0.35
CA GLU A 96 13.82 -18.01 -0.22
C GLU A 96 13.44 -18.31 1.23
N SER A 97 14.23 -17.82 2.18
CA SER A 97 13.96 -17.89 3.61
C SER A 97 14.78 -16.83 4.36
N TRP A 98 14.42 -16.63 5.62
CA TRP A 98 15.12 -15.72 6.51
C TRP A 98 15.02 -16.18 7.94
N GLU A 99 15.99 -15.77 8.74
CA GLU A 99 16.04 -15.97 10.18
C GLU A 99 16.20 -14.62 10.88
N GLN A 100 15.70 -14.53 12.11
CA GLN A 100 15.80 -13.35 12.96
C GLN A 100 16.32 -13.80 14.33
N ASN A 101 17.25 -13.04 14.93
CA ASN A 101 17.64 -13.27 16.32
C ASN A 101 16.51 -12.84 17.29
N GLY A 102 16.59 -13.30 18.55
CA GLY A 102 15.56 -13.02 19.56
C GLY A 102 15.33 -11.54 19.87
N GLU A 103 16.29 -10.67 19.53
CA GLU A 103 16.24 -9.23 19.77
C GLU A 103 15.78 -8.42 18.56
N ALA A 104 15.51 -9.05 17.43
CA ALA A 104 15.20 -8.40 16.16
C ALA A 104 16.26 -7.37 15.70
N THR A 105 17.52 -7.60 16.06
CA THR A 105 18.68 -6.76 15.70
C THR A 105 19.55 -7.37 14.62
N GLN A 106 19.35 -8.65 14.32
CA GLN A 106 20.08 -9.35 13.27
C GLN A 106 19.15 -10.25 12.46
N PHE A 107 19.30 -10.21 11.15
CA PHE A 107 18.57 -11.04 10.20
C PHE A 107 19.55 -11.74 9.27
N THR A 108 19.26 -12.99 8.95
CA THR A 108 20.00 -13.75 7.92
C THR A 108 19.03 -14.05 6.77
N LEU A 109 19.39 -13.65 5.57
CA LEU A 109 18.59 -13.89 4.36
C LEU A 109 19.28 -14.97 3.53
N HIS A 110 18.54 -15.98 3.09
CA HIS A 110 19.00 -17.00 2.17
C HIS A 110 18.43 -16.74 0.78
N LEU A 111 19.32 -16.53 -0.20
CA LEU A 111 18.95 -16.08 -1.54
C LEU A 111 18.78 -17.24 -2.52
N LYS A 112 17.87 -17.07 -3.45
CA LYS A 112 17.67 -17.95 -4.61
C LYS A 112 18.89 -17.95 -5.51
N LYS A 113 19.35 -19.14 -5.91
CA LYS A 113 20.47 -19.32 -6.83
C LYS A 113 20.08 -19.06 -8.28
N GLY A 114 21.02 -18.61 -9.10
CA GLY A 114 20.87 -18.45 -10.54
C GLY A 114 20.09 -17.24 -10.99
N VAL A 115 19.76 -16.32 -10.07
CA VAL A 115 19.13 -15.04 -10.40
C VAL A 115 20.17 -14.10 -11.00
N THR A 116 19.76 -13.35 -12.05
CA THR A 116 20.64 -12.38 -12.73
C THR A 116 19.92 -11.06 -12.96
N PHE A 117 20.66 -9.99 -13.07
CA PHE A 117 20.17 -8.72 -13.62
C PHE A 117 20.13 -8.77 -15.15
N SER A 118 19.44 -7.83 -15.78
CA SER A 118 19.31 -7.77 -17.24
C SER A 118 20.62 -7.50 -17.98
N ASP A 119 21.66 -7.05 -17.30
CA ASP A 119 23.03 -6.88 -17.81
C ASP A 119 23.91 -8.13 -17.64
N GLY A 120 23.32 -9.25 -17.19
CA GLY A 120 24.01 -10.52 -16.96
C GLY A 120 24.77 -10.60 -15.63
N THR A 121 24.81 -9.53 -14.82
CA THR A 121 25.45 -9.56 -13.49
C THR A 121 24.65 -10.50 -12.58
N PRO A 122 25.30 -11.38 -11.79
CA PRO A 122 24.61 -12.21 -10.79
C PRO A 122 23.91 -11.34 -9.73
N LEU A 123 22.71 -11.77 -9.31
CA LEU A 123 22.07 -11.27 -8.11
C LEU A 123 22.44 -12.20 -6.96
N ASP A 124 23.60 -11.97 -6.39
CA ASP A 124 24.17 -12.69 -5.25
C ASP A 124 24.14 -11.86 -3.96
N ALA A 125 24.68 -12.40 -2.89
CA ALA A 125 24.72 -11.72 -1.60
C ALA A 125 25.44 -10.36 -1.65
N SER A 126 26.50 -10.24 -2.44
CA SER A 126 27.23 -8.96 -2.59
C SER A 126 26.37 -7.91 -3.30
N ALA A 127 25.60 -8.32 -4.31
CA ALA A 127 24.66 -7.43 -4.99
C ALA A 127 23.52 -6.99 -4.05
N VAL A 128 23.03 -7.86 -3.18
CA VAL A 128 22.02 -7.50 -2.17
C VAL A 128 22.59 -6.51 -1.15
N VAL A 129 23.81 -6.74 -0.64
CA VAL A 129 24.49 -5.80 0.26
C VAL A 129 24.59 -4.41 -0.39
N ALA A 130 25.04 -4.32 -1.64
CA ALA A 130 25.15 -3.05 -2.35
C ALA A 130 23.79 -2.32 -2.48
N ASN A 131 22.68 -3.07 -2.67
CA ASN A 131 21.33 -2.51 -2.67
C ASN A 131 20.89 -2.01 -1.29
N LEU A 132 21.13 -2.78 -0.22
CA LEU A 132 20.79 -2.35 1.15
C LEU A 132 21.53 -1.07 1.54
N ASP A 133 22.83 -0.98 1.21
CA ASP A 133 23.67 0.18 1.50
C ASP A 133 23.21 1.44 0.76
N ILE A 134 22.90 1.34 -0.55
CA ILE A 134 22.40 2.50 -1.31
C ILE A 134 20.99 2.90 -0.90
N TRP A 135 20.14 1.96 -0.45
CA TRP A 135 18.83 2.30 0.10
C TRP A 135 18.95 3.08 1.42
N HIS A 136 19.90 2.70 2.27
CA HIS A 136 20.13 3.37 3.54
C HIS A 136 20.80 4.74 3.39
N ALA A 137 21.94 4.78 2.71
CA ALA A 137 22.79 5.98 2.65
C ALA A 137 22.43 6.93 1.52
N GLY A 138 22.03 6.41 0.35
CA GLY A 138 22.01 7.16 -0.89
C GLY A 138 23.43 7.62 -1.27
N ARG A 139 23.51 8.58 -2.19
CA ARG A 139 24.68 9.41 -2.49
C ARG A 139 24.21 10.85 -2.63
N ARG A 140 23.92 11.50 -1.50
CA ARG A 140 23.25 12.81 -1.43
C ARG A 140 23.99 13.92 -2.17
N ASN A 141 25.33 13.90 -2.17
CA ASN A 141 26.18 14.81 -2.94
C ASN A 141 26.00 14.68 -4.46
N GLU A 142 25.45 13.55 -4.92
CA GLU A 142 25.13 13.30 -6.33
C GLU A 142 23.61 13.42 -6.61
N GLY A 143 22.80 13.77 -5.62
CA GLY A 143 21.34 13.84 -5.76
C GLY A 143 20.62 12.49 -5.69
N ILE A 144 21.29 11.42 -5.26
CA ILE A 144 20.69 10.11 -5.00
C ILE A 144 20.29 10.05 -3.54
N ASN A 145 18.97 10.09 -3.28
CA ASN A 145 18.45 10.10 -1.91
C ASN A 145 18.38 8.69 -1.31
N PRO A 146 18.52 8.54 0.02
CA PRO A 146 18.15 7.31 0.70
C PRO A 146 16.66 7.03 0.56
N ILE A 147 16.27 5.76 0.65
CA ILE A 147 14.86 5.36 0.64
C ILE A 147 14.25 5.68 2.01
N GLY A 148 13.29 6.61 2.06
CA GLY A 148 12.79 7.18 3.30
C GLY A 148 12.10 6.21 4.27
N LEU A 149 11.64 5.04 3.81
CA LEU A 149 11.06 3.98 4.65
C LEU A 149 12.04 2.84 4.96
N PHE A 150 13.28 2.90 4.47
CA PHE A 150 14.30 1.96 4.88
C PHE A 150 14.70 2.23 6.34
N PRO A 151 14.87 1.18 7.18
CA PRO A 151 15.09 1.37 8.62
C PRO A 151 16.33 2.23 8.93
N LYS A 152 16.15 3.28 9.73
CA LYS A 152 17.23 4.16 10.17
C LYS A 152 18.18 3.48 11.16
N THR A 153 17.71 2.42 11.79
CA THR A 153 18.48 1.57 12.70
C THR A 153 19.50 0.68 11.98
N TYR A 154 19.48 0.61 10.64
CA TYR A 154 20.45 -0.14 9.85
C TYR A 154 21.88 0.25 10.23
N ASP A 155 22.71 -0.76 10.48
CA ASP A 155 24.12 -0.59 10.76
C ASP A 155 24.95 -1.00 9.53
N HIS A 156 24.91 -2.26 9.18
CA HIS A 156 25.59 -2.81 8.00
C HIS A 156 24.95 -4.11 7.54
N ALA A 157 25.33 -4.55 6.35
CA ALA A 157 25.09 -5.90 5.87
C ALA A 157 26.40 -6.52 5.38
N GLU A 158 26.51 -7.85 5.48
CA GLU A 158 27.66 -8.62 5.02
C GLU A 158 27.23 -9.82 4.18
N ALA A 159 27.95 -10.08 3.08
CA ALA A 159 27.82 -11.30 2.32
C ALA A 159 28.61 -12.41 3.02
N VAL A 160 27.91 -13.34 3.67
CA VAL A 160 28.55 -14.47 4.37
C VAL A 160 29.09 -15.49 3.34
N ASP A 161 28.33 -15.72 2.30
CA ASP A 161 28.70 -16.48 1.10
C ASP A 161 27.92 -15.95 -0.11
N ALA A 162 27.97 -16.62 -1.25
CA ALA A 162 27.31 -16.15 -2.47
C ALA A 162 25.77 -16.04 -2.36
N THR A 163 25.14 -16.72 -1.41
CA THR A 163 23.69 -16.81 -1.25
C THR A 163 23.19 -16.46 0.14
N THR A 164 24.07 -16.06 1.05
CA THR A 164 23.70 -15.75 2.44
C THR A 164 24.11 -14.33 2.77
N VAL A 165 23.13 -13.52 3.15
CA VAL A 165 23.31 -12.12 3.60
C VAL A 165 22.95 -12.02 5.07
N LYS A 166 23.86 -11.49 5.88
CA LYS A 166 23.59 -11.11 7.26
C LYS A 166 23.39 -9.61 7.33
N VAL A 167 22.30 -9.17 7.97
CA VAL A 167 21.95 -7.75 8.12
C VAL A 167 21.87 -7.42 9.60
N VAL A 168 22.55 -6.36 10.01
CA VAL A 168 22.68 -5.94 11.41
C VAL A 168 22.06 -4.56 11.61
N PHE A 169 21.38 -4.41 12.72
CA PHE A 169 20.71 -3.17 13.15
C PHE A 169 21.19 -2.73 14.53
N LYS A 170 21.23 -1.42 14.77
CA LYS A 170 21.63 -0.80 16.05
C LYS A 170 20.57 -0.93 17.15
N ALA A 171 19.34 -1.27 16.78
CA ALA A 171 18.19 -1.43 17.66
C ALA A 171 17.19 -2.43 17.05
N PRO A 172 16.24 -2.98 17.83
CA PRO A 172 15.19 -3.85 17.32
C PRO A 172 14.51 -3.27 16.07
N THR A 173 14.39 -4.08 15.02
CA THR A 173 13.85 -3.62 13.72
C THR A 173 12.90 -4.67 13.15
N LEU A 174 11.83 -4.95 13.89
CA LEU A 174 10.87 -6.02 13.60
C LEU A 174 10.19 -5.89 12.23
N GLY A 175 10.03 -4.66 11.73
CA GLY A 175 9.46 -4.37 10.40
C GLY A 175 10.43 -4.55 9.23
N PHE A 176 11.66 -5.03 9.43
CA PHE A 176 12.65 -5.12 8.35
C PHE A 176 12.19 -6.04 7.21
N ILE A 177 11.78 -7.27 7.51
CA ILE A 177 11.39 -8.23 6.46
C ILE A 177 10.24 -7.72 5.58
N PRO A 178 9.11 -7.20 6.12
CA PRO A 178 8.09 -6.56 5.28
C PRO A 178 8.62 -5.42 4.42
N THR A 179 9.54 -4.61 4.93
CA THR A 179 10.13 -3.48 4.19
C THR A 179 10.88 -3.93 2.93
N LEU A 180 11.43 -5.14 2.90
CA LEU A 180 12.09 -5.72 1.73
C LEU A 180 11.13 -5.97 0.54
N GLY A 181 9.81 -5.97 0.77
CA GLY A 181 8.76 -6.05 -0.26
C GLY A 181 8.16 -4.70 -0.64
N TYR A 182 8.61 -3.59 -0.03
CA TYR A 182 8.11 -2.25 -0.35
C TYR A 182 8.51 -1.81 -1.76
N HIS A 183 7.70 -0.96 -2.40
CA HIS A 183 7.96 -0.57 -3.78
C HIS A 183 9.29 0.15 -3.99
N GLY A 184 9.80 0.86 -2.98
CA GLY A 184 11.13 1.48 -3.02
C GLY A 184 12.29 0.49 -2.89
N SER A 185 12.06 -0.71 -2.34
CA SER A 185 13.10 -1.73 -2.12
C SER A 185 13.35 -2.54 -3.41
N ILE A 186 13.69 -1.84 -4.50
CA ILE A 186 13.94 -2.44 -5.82
C ILE A 186 15.38 -2.94 -5.94
N LEU A 187 15.55 -4.12 -6.55
CA LEU A 187 16.87 -4.71 -6.79
C LEU A 187 17.41 -4.27 -8.15
N ILE A 188 18.51 -3.52 -8.13
CA ILE A 188 19.23 -3.04 -9.31
C ILE A 188 20.67 -3.54 -9.32
N SER A 189 21.22 -3.69 -10.53
CA SER A 189 22.59 -4.19 -10.71
C SER A 189 23.62 -3.31 -10.00
N PRO A 190 24.65 -3.90 -9.35
CA PRO A 190 25.78 -3.15 -8.83
C PRO A 190 26.45 -2.23 -9.87
N LYS A 191 26.44 -2.61 -11.16
CA LYS A 191 26.92 -1.73 -12.24
C LYS A 191 26.06 -0.48 -12.38
N THR A 192 24.71 -0.60 -12.27
CA THR A 192 23.80 0.56 -12.24
C THR A 192 24.04 1.42 -11.00
N ILE A 193 24.19 0.80 -9.81
CA ILE A 193 24.48 1.52 -8.57
C ILE A 193 25.76 2.35 -8.69
N ALA A 194 26.79 1.82 -9.32
CA ALA A 194 28.08 2.49 -9.49
C ALA A 194 28.06 3.67 -10.49
N GLN A 195 27.03 3.80 -11.32
CA GLN A 195 26.92 4.90 -12.28
C GLN A 195 26.70 6.26 -11.58
N PRO A 196 27.20 7.36 -12.15
CA PRO A 196 26.80 8.71 -11.74
C PRO A 196 25.29 8.93 -11.85
N ALA A 197 24.72 9.79 -11.01
CA ALA A 197 23.29 10.07 -11.00
C ALA A 197 22.71 10.45 -12.38
N ALA A 198 23.44 11.22 -13.17
CA ALA A 198 23.02 11.60 -14.52
C ALA A 198 22.86 10.40 -15.47
N GLN A 199 23.62 9.32 -15.27
CA GLN A 199 23.45 8.08 -16.04
C GLN A 199 22.32 7.21 -15.47
N GLN A 200 22.15 7.18 -14.16
CA GLN A 200 21.00 6.51 -13.52
C GLN A 200 19.67 7.16 -13.85
N ALA A 201 19.64 8.44 -14.22
CA ALA A 201 18.46 9.15 -14.68
C ALA A 201 17.97 8.68 -16.08
N ASP A 202 18.80 7.95 -16.82
CA ASP A 202 18.42 7.33 -18.09
C ASP A 202 17.89 5.91 -17.84
N LEU A 203 16.58 5.74 -17.94
CA LEU A 203 15.91 4.47 -17.67
C LEU A 203 16.46 3.30 -18.52
N ALA A 204 16.91 3.58 -19.75
CA ALA A 204 17.50 2.56 -20.62
C ALA A 204 18.86 2.02 -20.14
N LYS A 205 19.52 2.73 -19.22
CA LYS A 205 20.81 2.30 -18.61
C LYS A 205 20.65 1.59 -17.29
N THR A 206 19.41 1.44 -16.80
CA THR A 206 19.13 0.74 -15.56
C THR A 206 18.96 -0.76 -15.83
N SER A 207 19.70 -1.58 -15.10
CA SER A 207 19.59 -3.04 -15.13
C SER A 207 18.92 -3.53 -13.85
N GLY A 208 17.68 -3.99 -13.97
CA GLY A 208 16.92 -4.64 -12.90
C GLY A 208 16.92 -6.17 -13.07
N SER A 209 16.41 -6.87 -12.06
CA SER A 209 16.28 -8.32 -12.05
C SER A 209 14.91 -8.82 -12.55
N GLY A 210 13.98 -7.93 -12.87
CA GLY A 210 12.57 -8.23 -13.12
C GLY A 210 12.27 -8.95 -14.44
N PRO A 211 10.97 -9.30 -14.63
CA PRO A 211 10.49 -10.10 -15.78
C PRO A 211 10.43 -9.33 -17.09
N TYR A 212 10.63 -8.02 -17.06
CA TYR A 212 10.70 -7.17 -18.25
C TYR A 212 11.97 -6.32 -18.25
N VAL A 213 12.37 -5.92 -19.46
CA VAL A 213 13.47 -4.97 -19.69
C VAL A 213 12.96 -3.75 -20.48
N VAL A 214 13.59 -2.61 -20.29
CA VAL A 214 13.28 -1.39 -21.06
C VAL A 214 13.79 -1.55 -22.48
N ALA A 215 12.88 -1.57 -23.44
CA ALA A 215 13.24 -1.65 -24.87
C ALA A 215 13.46 -0.27 -25.47
N SER A 216 12.60 0.70 -25.12
CA SER A 216 12.69 2.10 -25.54
C SER A 216 11.87 2.98 -24.62
N TRP A 217 12.23 4.26 -24.53
CA TRP A 217 11.46 5.25 -23.81
C TRP A 217 11.69 6.65 -24.37
N LYS A 218 10.74 7.53 -24.15
CA LYS A 218 10.84 8.93 -24.48
C LYS A 218 10.25 9.75 -23.34
N GLU A 219 11.01 10.70 -22.86
CA GLU A 219 10.60 11.58 -21.76
C GLU A 219 9.27 12.27 -22.09
N GLY A 220 8.34 12.26 -21.14
CA GLY A 220 7.03 12.87 -21.29
C GLY A 220 6.11 12.22 -22.33
N ASP A 221 6.45 11.05 -22.87
CA ASP A 221 5.64 10.38 -23.90
C ASP A 221 5.34 8.91 -23.52
N PHE A 222 6.34 8.04 -23.52
CA PHE A 222 6.12 6.61 -23.26
C PHE A 222 7.33 5.87 -22.68
N VAL A 223 7.06 4.68 -22.11
CA VAL A 223 8.05 3.65 -21.76
C VAL A 223 7.57 2.32 -22.30
N LYS A 224 8.36 1.67 -23.13
CA LYS A 224 8.08 0.32 -23.67
C LYS A 224 8.97 -0.71 -22.98
N LEU A 225 8.32 -1.69 -22.37
CA LEU A 225 8.94 -2.84 -21.74
C LEU A 225 8.73 -4.08 -22.62
N VAL A 226 9.74 -4.95 -22.71
CA VAL A 226 9.66 -6.23 -23.41
C VAL A 226 10.02 -7.37 -22.48
N LYS A 227 9.43 -8.53 -22.72
CA LYS A 227 9.63 -9.76 -21.97
C LYS A 227 11.11 -10.12 -21.86
N ARG A 228 11.57 -10.44 -20.66
CA ARG A 228 12.84 -11.07 -20.38
C ARG A 228 12.70 -12.60 -20.48
N LYS A 229 13.32 -13.21 -21.49
CA LYS A 229 13.10 -14.64 -21.85
C LYS A 229 13.74 -15.63 -20.87
N ASP A 230 14.84 -15.24 -20.23
CA ASP A 230 15.59 -16.03 -19.25
C ASP A 230 15.06 -15.91 -17.82
N TYR A 231 14.00 -15.12 -17.59
CA TYR A 231 13.39 -14.94 -16.28
C TYR A 231 12.68 -16.22 -15.82
N ASN A 232 13.07 -16.78 -14.67
CA ASN A 232 12.51 -18.03 -14.13
C ASN A 232 12.46 -18.08 -12.58
N TRP A 233 12.50 -16.93 -11.93
CA TRP A 233 12.53 -16.80 -10.47
C TRP A 233 11.40 -15.93 -9.90
N GLY A 234 10.27 -15.84 -10.57
CA GLY A 234 9.10 -15.12 -10.08
C GLY A 234 8.62 -15.59 -8.71
N PRO A 235 7.84 -14.77 -8.01
CA PRO A 235 7.35 -15.12 -6.67
C PRO A 235 6.34 -16.27 -6.76
N ALA A 236 6.63 -17.39 -6.10
CA ALA A 236 5.75 -18.57 -6.12
C ALA A 236 4.33 -18.26 -5.59
N ALA A 237 4.19 -17.25 -4.76
CA ALA A 237 2.92 -16.79 -4.21
C ALA A 237 1.89 -16.36 -5.28
N VAL A 238 2.34 -16.01 -6.51
CA VAL A 238 1.42 -15.66 -7.61
C VAL A 238 1.15 -16.85 -8.55
N GLY A 239 1.62 -18.05 -8.22
CA GLY A 239 1.33 -19.28 -8.96
C GLY A 239 2.14 -19.45 -10.26
N HIS A 240 3.15 -18.61 -10.52
CA HIS A 240 4.01 -18.67 -11.71
C HIS A 240 5.43 -18.23 -11.38
N THR A 241 6.45 -18.89 -11.94
CA THR A 241 7.86 -18.56 -11.68
C THR A 241 8.68 -18.37 -12.95
N GLY A 242 8.16 -18.78 -14.12
CA GLY A 242 8.80 -18.68 -15.42
C GLY A 242 8.69 -17.30 -16.07
N PRO A 243 9.03 -17.15 -17.35
CA PRO A 243 8.87 -15.90 -18.09
C PRO A 243 7.41 -15.44 -18.13
N THR A 244 7.18 -14.13 -18.12
CA THR A 244 5.83 -13.56 -18.26
C THR A 244 5.14 -14.04 -19.56
N TYR A 245 3.80 -14.09 -19.54
CA TYR A 245 3.05 -14.50 -20.74
C TYR A 245 3.03 -13.40 -21.81
N LEU A 246 2.81 -12.14 -21.45
CA LEU A 246 2.80 -11.02 -22.39
C LEU A 246 4.18 -10.75 -22.98
N ASN A 247 4.23 -10.34 -24.24
CA ASN A 247 5.48 -9.99 -24.93
C ASN A 247 5.98 -8.60 -24.57
N SER A 248 5.06 -7.62 -24.45
CA SER A 248 5.42 -6.26 -24.10
C SER A 248 4.31 -5.52 -23.36
N ILE A 249 4.73 -4.46 -22.63
CA ILE A 249 3.86 -3.46 -22.01
C ILE A 249 4.34 -2.09 -22.48
N THR A 250 3.46 -1.30 -23.08
CA THR A 250 3.74 0.10 -23.41
C THR A 250 3.00 1.02 -22.45
N TYR A 251 3.70 1.67 -21.54
CA TYR A 251 3.17 2.76 -20.71
C TYR A 251 3.18 4.04 -21.52
N LYS A 252 2.01 4.64 -21.74
CA LYS A 252 1.88 5.88 -22.51
C LYS A 252 1.26 6.98 -21.66
N LEU A 253 1.87 8.16 -21.69
CA LEU A 253 1.37 9.32 -20.97
C LEU A 253 0.12 9.88 -21.65
N VAL A 254 -0.98 9.93 -20.90
CA VAL A 254 -2.22 10.63 -21.26
C VAL A 254 -2.76 11.29 -19.99
N THR A 255 -2.67 12.59 -19.88
CA THR A 255 -2.97 13.31 -18.63
C THR A 255 -4.48 13.35 -18.30
N GLU A 256 -5.34 13.45 -19.32
CA GLU A 256 -6.79 13.56 -19.14
C GLU A 256 -7.46 12.21 -18.83
N PRO A 257 -8.14 12.05 -17.66
CA PRO A 257 -8.78 10.79 -17.28
C PRO A 257 -9.78 10.27 -18.30
N SER A 258 -10.65 11.15 -18.82
CA SER A 258 -11.69 10.78 -19.79
C SER A 258 -11.11 10.27 -21.11
N LEU A 259 -9.97 10.81 -21.57
CA LEU A 259 -9.30 10.31 -22.78
C LEU A 259 -8.70 8.93 -22.56
N ARG A 260 -8.15 8.66 -21.36
CA ARG A 260 -7.66 7.32 -21.03
C ARG A 260 -8.79 6.28 -21.06
N VAL A 261 -9.92 6.61 -20.42
CA VAL A 261 -11.11 5.74 -20.40
C VAL A 261 -11.64 5.50 -21.82
N ALA A 262 -11.83 6.56 -22.61
CA ALA A 262 -12.32 6.47 -23.98
C ALA A 262 -11.42 5.59 -24.88
N ALA A 263 -10.10 5.67 -24.69
CA ALA A 263 -9.16 4.83 -25.45
C ALA A 263 -9.31 3.33 -25.11
N VAL A 264 -9.58 2.99 -23.84
CA VAL A 264 -9.86 1.59 -23.47
C VAL A 264 -11.22 1.14 -24.01
N GLN A 265 -12.23 2.00 -23.94
CA GLN A 265 -13.57 1.69 -24.47
C GLN A 265 -13.57 1.45 -25.99
N SER A 266 -12.72 2.18 -26.73
CA SER A 266 -12.59 2.03 -28.18
C SER A 266 -11.61 0.92 -28.61
N GLY A 267 -10.95 0.25 -27.65
CA GLY A 267 -9.95 -0.79 -27.94
C GLY A 267 -8.59 -0.25 -28.42
N GLN A 268 -8.32 1.05 -28.28
CA GLN A 268 -7.01 1.66 -28.59
C GLN A 268 -5.98 1.46 -27.48
N ALA A 269 -6.43 1.10 -26.30
CA ALA A 269 -5.60 0.77 -25.15
C ALA A 269 -6.25 -0.36 -24.33
N ASP A 270 -5.45 -1.02 -23.49
CA ASP A 270 -5.90 -2.15 -22.70
C ASP A 270 -6.14 -1.78 -21.24
N VAL A 271 -5.44 -0.77 -20.73
CA VAL A 271 -5.55 -0.31 -19.35
C VAL A 271 -5.56 1.21 -19.28
N ALA A 272 -6.53 1.76 -18.54
CA ALA A 272 -6.57 3.16 -18.12
C ALA A 272 -6.38 3.26 -16.60
N TYR A 273 -5.35 3.95 -16.17
CA TYR A 273 -5.09 4.24 -14.77
C TYR A 273 -5.83 5.48 -14.30
N SER A 274 -6.31 5.47 -13.04
CA SER A 274 -6.93 6.61 -12.37
C SER A 274 -8.09 7.26 -13.15
N PRO A 275 -9.16 6.51 -13.46
CA PRO A 275 -10.41 7.05 -14.01
C PRO A 275 -11.12 7.92 -12.95
N SER A 276 -12.11 8.71 -13.39
CA SER A 276 -13.01 9.40 -12.47
C SER A 276 -13.87 8.39 -11.68
N PRO A 277 -14.00 8.51 -10.34
CA PRO A 277 -14.86 7.61 -9.55
C PRO A 277 -16.31 7.54 -10.03
N GLN A 278 -16.84 8.63 -10.60
CA GLN A 278 -18.21 8.72 -11.11
C GLN A 278 -18.45 7.82 -12.34
N GLU A 279 -17.38 7.49 -13.10
CA GLU A 279 -17.46 6.65 -14.29
C GLU A 279 -17.44 5.15 -13.98
N LEU A 280 -17.02 4.75 -12.76
CA LEU A 280 -16.74 3.35 -12.45
C LEU A 280 -17.98 2.44 -12.61
N LYS A 281 -19.16 2.93 -12.22
CA LYS A 281 -20.41 2.17 -12.33
C LYS A 281 -20.74 1.86 -13.78
N SER A 282 -20.79 2.89 -14.64
CA SER A 282 -21.10 2.74 -16.07
C SER A 282 -20.09 1.87 -16.81
N LEU A 283 -18.80 1.94 -16.42
CA LEU A 283 -17.76 1.09 -16.99
C LEU A 283 -17.95 -0.39 -16.62
N LYS A 284 -18.31 -0.69 -15.37
CA LYS A 284 -18.65 -2.06 -14.95
C LYS A 284 -19.87 -2.59 -15.70
N GLU A 285 -20.91 -1.76 -15.84
CA GLU A 285 -22.15 -2.09 -16.59
C GLU A 285 -21.86 -2.32 -18.08
N ALA A 286 -20.88 -1.62 -18.65
CA ALA A 286 -20.43 -1.80 -20.02
C ALA A 286 -19.48 -3.02 -20.22
N GLY A 287 -19.20 -3.79 -19.17
CA GLY A 287 -18.44 -5.03 -19.22
C GLY A 287 -16.91 -4.87 -19.07
N PHE A 288 -16.42 -3.68 -18.73
CA PHE A 288 -15.00 -3.47 -18.43
C PHE A 288 -14.65 -3.98 -17.03
N THR A 289 -13.44 -4.49 -16.87
CA THR A 289 -12.91 -4.82 -15.55
C THR A 289 -12.50 -3.52 -14.86
N VAL A 290 -13.13 -3.23 -13.72
CA VAL A 290 -12.75 -2.09 -12.85
C VAL A 290 -12.14 -2.66 -11.60
N ALA A 291 -10.84 -2.49 -11.43
CA ALA A 291 -10.12 -2.95 -10.25
C ALA A 291 -9.83 -1.79 -9.29
N THR A 292 -10.17 -2.00 -8.03
CA THR A 292 -9.94 -1.07 -6.91
C THR A 292 -9.19 -1.81 -5.80
N PRO A 293 -7.93 -2.21 -6.05
CA PRO A 293 -7.19 -3.05 -5.13
C PRO A 293 -6.98 -2.37 -3.78
N ARG A 294 -6.95 -3.18 -2.71
CA ARG A 294 -6.65 -2.69 -1.37
C ARG A 294 -5.21 -2.19 -1.27
N TYR A 295 -5.02 -1.23 -0.42
CA TYR A 295 -3.78 -0.49 -0.25
C TYR A 295 -3.30 -0.62 1.19
N LEU A 296 -2.04 -0.92 1.42
CA LEU A 296 -1.46 -0.96 2.76
C LEU A 296 -0.91 0.43 3.12
N GLY A 297 -1.35 0.97 4.24
CA GLY A 297 -0.92 2.29 4.67
C GLY A 297 -1.88 2.98 5.62
N PHE A 298 -1.83 4.30 5.65
CA PHE A 298 -2.83 5.12 6.35
C PHE A 298 -4.13 5.16 5.57
N VAL A 299 -5.22 5.40 6.28
CA VAL A 299 -6.52 5.75 5.69
C VAL A 299 -6.50 7.19 5.19
N ASN A 300 -7.48 7.60 4.37
CA ASN A 300 -7.72 9.02 4.12
C ASN A 300 -8.23 9.68 5.39
N GLY A 301 -7.62 10.79 5.77
CA GLY A 301 -7.99 11.53 6.95
C GLY A 301 -7.24 12.84 7.09
N LEU A 302 -7.60 13.60 8.12
CA LEU A 302 -6.98 14.88 8.43
C LEU A 302 -6.02 14.71 9.61
N ALA A 303 -4.76 15.02 9.41
CA ALA A 303 -3.81 15.25 10.49
C ALA A 303 -3.97 16.66 11.04
N ILE A 304 -4.06 16.81 12.36
CA ILE A 304 -4.36 18.08 13.02
C ILE A 304 -3.08 18.66 13.64
N ASN A 305 -2.82 19.93 13.37
CA ASN A 305 -1.72 20.66 13.98
C ASN A 305 -2.10 21.14 15.39
N THR A 306 -1.63 20.42 16.40
CA THR A 306 -1.99 20.66 17.80
C THR A 306 -1.33 21.89 18.42
N LYS A 307 -0.36 22.53 17.76
CA LYS A 307 0.26 23.79 18.23
C LYS A 307 -0.58 25.03 17.95
N LEU A 308 -1.52 24.94 17.01
CA LEU A 308 -2.35 26.05 16.62
C LEU A 308 -3.62 26.13 17.44
N GLU A 309 -4.00 27.34 17.88
CA GLU A 309 -5.36 27.60 18.38
C GLU A 309 -6.36 27.55 17.21
N PRO A 310 -7.52 26.94 17.44
CA PRO A 310 -8.03 26.34 18.69
C PRO A 310 -7.72 24.83 18.82
N TYR A 311 -6.89 24.27 17.97
CA TYR A 311 -6.63 22.82 17.89
C TYR A 311 -5.69 22.29 18.96
N ASN A 312 -5.09 23.17 19.77
CA ASN A 312 -4.38 22.80 21.00
C ASN A 312 -5.32 22.25 22.08
N ASP A 313 -6.63 22.57 22.02
CA ASP A 313 -7.66 21.99 22.88
C ASP A 313 -8.17 20.64 22.35
N VAL A 314 -8.06 19.58 23.15
CA VAL A 314 -8.51 18.23 22.79
C VAL A 314 -10.01 18.17 22.50
N LYS A 315 -10.84 18.95 23.22
CA LYS A 315 -12.29 19.01 23.02
C LYS A 315 -12.65 19.53 21.63
N VAL A 316 -11.89 20.51 21.13
CA VAL A 316 -12.07 21.04 19.77
C VAL A 316 -11.72 20.00 18.72
N ARG A 317 -10.65 19.23 18.91
CA ARG A 317 -10.27 18.15 17.99
C ARG A 317 -11.29 17.00 18.01
N GLN A 318 -11.75 16.61 19.19
CA GLN A 318 -12.81 15.61 19.34
C GLN A 318 -14.14 16.07 18.74
N ALA A 319 -14.45 17.37 18.83
CA ALA A 319 -15.62 17.95 18.20
C ALA A 319 -15.54 17.91 16.66
N LEU A 320 -14.35 18.16 16.08
CA LEU A 320 -14.11 17.96 14.65
C LEU A 320 -14.37 16.50 14.25
N GLN A 321 -13.83 15.54 15.01
CA GLN A 321 -14.00 14.11 14.73
C GLN A 321 -15.47 13.67 14.78
N ALA A 322 -16.19 14.07 15.83
CA ALA A 322 -17.61 13.73 16.00
C ALA A 322 -18.53 14.50 15.03
N GLY A 323 -18.09 15.67 14.54
CA GLY A 323 -18.88 16.56 13.69
C GLY A 323 -18.85 16.25 12.21
N ILE A 324 -17.91 15.42 11.73
CA ILE A 324 -17.79 15.06 10.33
C ILE A 324 -18.57 13.77 10.04
N ASN A 325 -19.62 13.88 9.22
CA ASN A 325 -20.39 12.71 8.74
C ASN A 325 -19.66 12.00 7.60
N ARG A 326 -18.81 11.05 7.97
CA ARG A 326 -17.99 10.29 7.05
C ARG A 326 -18.81 9.42 6.09
N LYS A 327 -19.99 8.93 6.55
CA LYS A 327 -20.89 8.14 5.70
C LYS A 327 -21.47 8.99 4.57
N GLU A 328 -21.88 10.22 4.87
CA GLU A 328 -22.37 11.16 3.85
C GLU A 328 -21.31 11.47 2.78
N ILE A 329 -20.02 11.53 3.16
CA ILE A 329 -18.91 11.70 2.20
C ILE A 329 -18.84 10.50 1.25
N ILE A 330 -18.95 9.27 1.74
CA ILE A 330 -18.95 8.08 0.88
C ILE A 330 -20.15 8.09 -0.05
N ASP A 331 -21.34 8.32 0.49
CA ASP A 331 -22.60 8.25 -0.27
C ASP A 331 -22.69 9.33 -1.36
N THR A 332 -22.01 10.48 -1.16
CA THR A 332 -22.12 11.64 -2.05
C THR A 332 -20.98 11.75 -3.05
N VAL A 333 -19.76 11.46 -2.61
CA VAL A 333 -18.54 11.74 -3.40
C VAL A 333 -17.93 10.48 -4.00
N TYR A 334 -18.10 9.36 -3.32
CA TYR A 334 -17.49 8.07 -3.72
C TYR A 334 -18.54 7.09 -4.28
N THR A 335 -18.13 5.85 -4.40
CA THR A 335 -18.98 4.71 -4.76
C THR A 335 -19.02 3.69 -3.61
N PRO A 336 -19.90 2.68 -3.63
CA PRO A 336 -19.95 1.61 -2.62
C PRO A 336 -18.66 0.79 -2.47
N ASP A 337 -17.70 0.94 -3.40
CA ASP A 337 -16.38 0.29 -3.29
C ASP A 337 -15.54 0.91 -2.16
N TRP A 338 -15.80 2.16 -1.77
CA TRP A 338 -15.16 2.82 -0.63
C TRP A 338 -15.84 2.45 0.68
N LYS A 339 -15.02 2.20 1.70
CA LYS A 339 -15.49 1.85 3.05
C LYS A 339 -15.06 2.91 4.06
N LEU A 340 -15.82 3.02 5.14
CA LEU A 340 -15.43 3.85 6.28
C LEU A 340 -14.10 3.34 6.86
N ALA A 341 -13.28 4.28 7.30
CA ALA A 341 -12.12 3.95 8.12
C ALA A 341 -12.56 3.51 9.52
N THR A 342 -11.95 2.45 10.03
CA THR A 342 -12.17 1.92 11.38
C THR A 342 -11.07 2.32 12.35
N SER A 343 -9.95 2.81 11.82
CA SER A 343 -8.81 3.38 12.54
C SER A 343 -8.11 4.37 11.61
N PHE A 344 -6.97 4.92 11.99
CA PHE A 344 -6.14 5.72 11.08
C PHE A 344 -5.20 4.85 10.22
N ILE A 345 -5.12 3.56 10.50
CA ILE A 345 -4.43 2.55 9.69
C ILE A 345 -5.47 1.79 8.85
N GLN A 346 -5.13 1.45 7.61
CA GLN A 346 -5.96 0.62 6.74
C GLN A 346 -6.21 -0.75 7.39
N SER A 347 -7.45 -1.22 7.32
CA SER A 347 -7.88 -2.45 8.00
C SER A 347 -7.21 -3.75 7.54
N ASN A 348 -6.51 -3.71 6.40
CA ASN A 348 -5.75 -4.84 5.85
C ASN A 348 -4.25 -4.81 6.23
N VAL A 349 -3.78 -3.79 6.96
CA VAL A 349 -2.40 -3.73 7.44
C VAL A 349 -2.27 -4.63 8.68
N PRO A 350 -1.29 -5.55 8.72
CA PRO A 350 -1.03 -6.33 9.93
C PRO A 350 -0.77 -5.43 11.15
N GLY A 351 -1.53 -5.62 12.22
CA GLY A 351 -1.51 -4.79 13.42
C GLY A 351 -2.54 -3.64 13.43
N ALA A 352 -3.37 -3.51 12.39
CA ALA A 352 -4.53 -2.61 12.43
C ALA A 352 -5.64 -3.22 13.30
N THR A 353 -6.31 -2.35 14.09
CA THR A 353 -7.43 -2.70 14.96
C THR A 353 -8.65 -1.86 14.63
N ASP A 354 -9.85 -2.36 14.98
CA ASP A 354 -11.12 -1.68 14.73
C ASP A 354 -11.50 -0.81 15.93
N HIS A 355 -11.57 0.49 15.71
CA HIS A 355 -11.98 1.51 16.68
C HIS A 355 -13.12 2.37 16.12
N SER A 356 -13.99 1.77 15.32
CA SER A 356 -15.10 2.47 14.66
C SER A 356 -16.05 3.16 15.64
N GLU A 357 -16.17 2.65 16.87
CA GLU A 357 -16.97 3.26 17.94
C GLU A 357 -16.46 4.65 18.36
N LEU A 358 -15.14 4.87 18.37
CA LEU A 358 -14.54 6.18 18.66
C LEU A 358 -14.79 7.20 17.53
N LEU A 359 -15.16 6.72 16.36
CA LEU A 359 -15.30 7.48 15.12
C LEU A 359 -16.78 7.72 14.74
N ALA A 360 -17.71 7.45 15.64
CA ALA A 360 -19.14 7.63 15.36
C ALA A 360 -19.49 9.10 15.11
N TYR A 361 -20.25 9.38 14.05
CA TYR A 361 -20.83 10.70 13.81
C TYR A 361 -21.83 11.03 14.90
N ASN A 362 -21.58 12.11 15.63
CA ASN A 362 -22.45 12.58 16.70
C ASN A 362 -22.37 14.11 16.82
N PRO A 363 -23.18 14.86 16.05
CA PRO A 363 -23.17 16.31 16.07
C PRO A 363 -23.56 16.89 17.42
N GLY A 364 -24.43 16.23 18.21
CA GLY A 364 -24.77 16.67 19.57
C GLY A 364 -23.58 16.58 20.53
N LYS A 365 -22.76 15.51 20.44
CA LYS A 365 -21.49 15.41 21.16
C LYS A 365 -20.52 16.52 20.72
N ALA A 366 -20.45 16.80 19.43
CA ALA A 366 -19.58 17.85 18.90
C ALA A 366 -19.98 19.24 19.44
N GLU A 367 -21.27 19.59 19.44
CA GLU A 367 -21.77 20.86 20.00
C GLU A 367 -21.44 20.97 21.50
N LYS A 368 -21.73 19.93 22.28
CA LYS A 368 -21.41 19.91 23.72
C LYS A 368 -19.92 20.11 24.00
N LEU A 369 -19.04 19.44 23.24
CA LEU A 369 -17.58 19.61 23.40
C LEU A 369 -17.12 21.03 23.07
N LEU A 370 -17.71 21.67 22.06
CA LEU A 370 -17.41 23.06 21.72
C LEU A 370 -17.90 24.03 22.81
N ASP A 371 -19.10 23.78 23.36
CA ASP A 371 -19.63 24.59 24.49
C ASP A 371 -18.73 24.45 25.72
N GLU A 372 -18.32 23.22 26.07
CA GLU A 372 -17.41 22.96 27.19
C GLU A 372 -16.00 23.54 26.97
N ALA A 373 -15.57 23.70 25.69
CA ALA A 373 -14.32 24.38 25.32
C ALA A 373 -14.46 25.93 25.35
N GLY A 374 -15.67 26.45 25.64
CA GLY A 374 -15.95 27.88 25.71
C GLY A 374 -16.26 28.54 24.35
N TRP A 375 -16.50 27.74 23.30
CA TRP A 375 -16.89 28.23 21.98
C TRP A 375 -18.41 28.39 21.91
N ILE A 376 -18.94 29.59 22.10
CA ILE A 376 -20.37 29.87 22.18
C ILE A 376 -20.91 30.29 20.80
N LYS A 377 -22.04 29.72 20.41
CA LYS A 377 -22.71 30.02 19.12
C LYS A 377 -23.34 31.39 19.17
N GLY A 378 -22.86 32.30 18.31
CA GLY A 378 -23.39 33.67 18.22
C GLY A 378 -24.63 33.77 17.35
N ALA A 379 -25.26 34.96 17.29
CA ALA A 379 -26.47 35.25 16.52
C ALA A 379 -26.30 34.96 15.00
N GLY A 380 -25.09 35.08 14.46
CA GLY A 380 -24.77 34.74 13.07
C GLY A 380 -24.48 33.24 12.81
N GLY A 381 -24.69 32.37 13.81
CA GLY A 381 -24.48 30.94 13.72
C GLY A 381 -23.02 30.50 13.89
N ILE A 382 -22.05 31.39 13.77
CA ILE A 382 -20.64 31.13 14.00
C ILE A 382 -20.30 31.13 15.48
N ARG A 383 -19.51 30.16 15.94
CA ARG A 383 -19.05 30.10 17.33
C ARG A 383 -17.88 31.06 17.55
N THR A 384 -17.88 31.68 18.72
CA THR A 384 -16.84 32.63 19.13
C THR A 384 -16.36 32.34 20.57
N LYS A 385 -15.09 32.63 20.81
CA LYS A 385 -14.47 32.61 22.14
C LYS A 385 -13.47 33.76 22.23
N ASP A 386 -13.53 34.57 23.25
CA ASP A 386 -12.63 35.72 23.48
C ASP A 386 -12.51 36.64 22.24
N GLY A 387 -13.64 36.90 21.56
CA GLY A 387 -13.70 37.73 20.35
C GLY A 387 -13.19 37.08 19.08
N LYS A 388 -12.63 35.87 19.15
CA LYS A 388 -12.15 35.09 17.98
C LYS A 388 -13.25 34.20 17.44
N GLN A 389 -13.35 34.05 16.11
CA GLN A 389 -14.25 33.10 15.45
C GLN A 389 -13.64 31.71 15.43
N LEU A 390 -14.45 30.67 15.67
CA LEU A 390 -14.06 29.28 15.48
C LEU A 390 -13.88 29.02 13.97
N SER A 391 -12.65 28.83 13.51
CA SER A 391 -12.35 28.73 12.10
C SER A 391 -11.46 27.53 11.77
N LEU A 392 -11.61 27.00 10.56
CA LEU A 392 -10.78 25.94 9.97
C LEU A 392 -10.41 26.31 8.55
N THR A 393 -9.16 26.18 8.19
CA THR A 393 -8.73 26.20 6.79
C THR A 393 -8.44 24.76 6.34
N LEU A 394 -9.20 24.28 5.37
CA LEU A 394 -8.93 23.03 4.67
C LEU A 394 -8.02 23.30 3.48
N HIS A 395 -7.00 22.50 3.34
CA HIS A 395 -6.02 22.58 2.26
C HIS A 395 -6.25 21.42 1.30
N SER A 396 -6.97 21.67 0.19
CA SER A 396 -7.32 20.64 -0.79
C SER A 396 -6.09 19.95 -1.34
N ASN A 397 -6.11 18.63 -1.26
CA ASN A 397 -5.00 17.79 -1.69
C ASN A 397 -5.04 17.61 -3.23
N PRO A 398 -4.10 18.17 -4.01
CA PRO A 398 -4.12 18.09 -5.48
C PRO A 398 -3.84 16.69 -6.03
N TYR A 399 -3.41 15.75 -5.18
CA TYR A 399 -3.24 14.34 -5.58
C TYR A 399 -4.54 13.54 -5.57
N LEU A 400 -5.64 14.11 -5.08
CA LEU A 400 -6.95 13.47 -4.99
C LEU A 400 -7.96 14.22 -5.83
N ALA A 401 -8.45 13.63 -6.91
CA ALA A 401 -9.45 14.23 -7.79
C ALA A 401 -10.75 14.64 -7.05
N THR A 402 -11.06 13.95 -5.94
CA THR A 402 -12.26 14.18 -5.11
C THR A 402 -12.05 15.18 -3.98
N ALA A 403 -10.83 15.70 -3.76
CA ALA A 403 -10.51 16.52 -2.58
C ALA A 403 -11.42 17.73 -2.43
N LYS A 404 -11.66 18.49 -3.51
CA LYS A 404 -12.52 19.68 -3.49
C LYS A 404 -13.94 19.35 -3.03
N SER A 405 -14.56 18.32 -3.61
CA SER A 405 -15.93 17.92 -3.26
C SER A 405 -16.04 17.45 -1.80
N ILE A 406 -15.02 16.77 -1.30
CA ILE A 406 -14.94 16.35 0.10
C ILE A 406 -14.82 17.57 1.02
N ASP A 407 -13.93 18.51 0.71
CA ASP A 407 -13.72 19.71 1.50
C ASP A 407 -14.97 20.59 1.56
N GLU A 408 -15.70 20.74 0.45
CA GLU A 408 -16.98 21.46 0.38
C GLU A 408 -18.05 20.81 1.27
N LEU A 409 -18.13 19.49 1.29
CA LEU A 409 -19.07 18.76 2.13
C LEU A 409 -18.69 18.88 3.63
N ILE A 410 -17.41 18.75 3.96
CA ILE A 410 -16.92 18.97 5.33
C ILE A 410 -17.20 20.41 5.78
N ALA A 411 -16.97 21.40 4.91
CA ALA A 411 -17.26 22.80 5.21
C ALA A 411 -18.76 23.03 5.50
N GLN A 412 -19.64 22.38 4.76
CA GLN A 412 -21.09 22.44 5.01
C GLN A 412 -21.46 21.80 6.35
N GLN A 413 -20.93 20.62 6.66
CA GLN A 413 -21.20 19.89 7.89
C GLN A 413 -20.73 20.68 9.13
N LEU A 414 -19.50 21.15 9.09
CA LEU A 414 -18.91 21.94 10.18
C LEU A 414 -19.55 23.32 10.32
N GLY A 415 -20.00 23.93 9.21
CA GLY A 415 -20.76 25.18 9.22
C GLY A 415 -22.03 25.09 10.06
N LYS A 416 -22.77 23.95 10.01
CA LYS A 416 -23.95 23.68 10.85
C LYS A 416 -23.60 23.68 12.34
N LEU A 417 -22.37 23.30 12.69
CA LEU A 417 -21.84 23.28 14.07
C LEU A 417 -21.25 24.63 14.50
N GLY A 418 -21.24 25.64 13.62
CA GLY A 418 -20.74 26.98 13.91
C GLY A 418 -19.28 27.23 13.57
N TRP A 419 -18.67 26.41 12.73
CA TRP A 419 -17.34 26.66 12.19
C TRP A 419 -17.39 27.61 10.99
N LYS A 420 -16.41 28.51 10.90
CA LYS A 420 -16.10 29.25 9.68
C LYS A 420 -15.03 28.47 8.92
N VAL A 421 -15.42 27.76 7.89
CA VAL A 421 -14.49 26.95 7.10
C VAL A 421 -14.07 27.70 5.84
N THR A 422 -12.77 27.70 5.57
CA THR A 422 -12.15 28.23 4.34
C THR A 422 -11.46 27.10 3.60
N ILE A 423 -11.67 26.97 2.29
CA ILE A 423 -11.02 25.98 1.45
C ILE A 423 -9.95 26.68 0.60
N ARG A 424 -8.74 26.12 0.59
CA ARG A 424 -7.63 26.58 -0.24
C ARG A 424 -7.15 25.45 -1.15
N ALA A 425 -7.14 25.71 -2.45
CA ALA A 425 -6.58 24.82 -3.46
C ALA A 425 -5.16 25.27 -3.83
N TYR A 426 -4.34 24.31 -4.23
CA TYR A 426 -2.94 24.50 -4.60
C TYR A 426 -2.62 23.66 -5.84
N ASP A 427 -1.58 24.07 -6.58
CA ASP A 427 -0.89 23.17 -7.48
C ASP A 427 -0.02 22.17 -6.69
N VAL A 428 0.41 21.09 -7.35
CA VAL A 428 1.15 19.99 -6.72
C VAL A 428 2.47 20.45 -6.08
N VAL A 429 3.18 21.39 -6.71
CA VAL A 429 4.48 21.88 -6.23
C VAL A 429 4.27 22.72 -4.98
N THR A 430 3.39 23.70 -5.04
CA THR A 430 3.07 24.58 -3.91
C THR A 430 2.49 23.81 -2.72
N PHE A 431 1.65 22.80 -2.99
CA PHE A 431 1.13 21.93 -1.93
C PHE A 431 2.26 21.14 -1.25
N GLY A 432 3.18 20.59 -2.06
CA GLY A 432 4.33 19.85 -1.55
C GLY A 432 5.22 20.68 -0.64
N GLU A 433 5.46 21.95 -1.00
CA GLU A 433 6.34 22.85 -0.25
C GLU A 433 5.70 23.45 1.00
N LYS A 434 4.41 23.82 0.94
CA LYS A 434 3.76 24.64 1.97
C LYS A 434 2.80 23.91 2.87
N VAL A 435 2.23 22.80 2.42
CA VAL A 435 1.13 22.11 3.10
C VAL A 435 1.52 20.70 3.52
N ARG A 436 2.14 19.96 2.61
CA ARG A 436 2.52 18.57 2.86
C ARG A 436 3.40 18.46 4.11
N PHE A 437 3.08 17.49 4.97
CA PHE A 437 3.75 17.27 6.26
C PHE A 437 3.51 18.36 7.31
N GLY A 438 2.44 19.14 7.19
CA GLY A 438 1.98 20.03 8.23
C GLY A 438 2.91 21.21 8.48
N GLY A 439 3.06 22.11 7.51
CA GLY A 439 3.75 23.38 7.73
C GLY A 439 3.24 24.07 9.02
N PRO A 440 4.05 24.89 9.70
CA PRO A 440 3.73 25.44 11.03
C PRO A 440 2.44 26.26 11.07
N ALA A 441 1.97 26.76 9.93
CA ALA A 441 0.74 27.55 9.80
C ALA A 441 -0.45 26.74 9.25
N VAL A 442 -0.30 25.42 9.00
CA VAL A 442 -1.34 24.56 8.44
C VAL A 442 -2.10 23.89 9.57
N PRO A 443 -3.41 24.23 9.79
CA PRO A 443 -4.17 23.71 10.92
C PRO A 443 -4.57 22.25 10.77
N ALA A 444 -4.89 21.85 9.54
CA ALA A 444 -5.23 20.48 9.19
C ALA A 444 -4.88 20.20 7.72
N TYR A 445 -4.38 19.03 7.42
CA TYR A 445 -4.08 18.65 6.06
C TYR A 445 -4.38 17.17 5.82
N GLU A 446 -4.74 16.86 4.60
CA GLU A 446 -5.06 15.49 4.22
C GLU A 446 -3.80 14.64 4.05
N VAL A 447 -3.80 13.50 4.72
CA VAL A 447 -2.72 12.54 4.67
C VAL A 447 -3.11 11.31 3.86
N THR A 448 -2.22 10.91 2.96
CA THR A 448 -2.25 9.61 2.29
C THR A 448 -0.81 9.10 2.19
N ARG A 449 -0.51 7.95 2.76
CA ARG A 449 0.81 7.35 2.66
C ARG A 449 0.75 5.83 2.76
N SER A 450 1.51 5.15 1.88
CA SER A 450 1.73 3.72 1.96
C SER A 450 2.82 3.37 2.96
N PHE A 451 2.63 2.26 3.63
CA PHE A 451 3.65 1.52 4.37
C PHE A 451 3.19 0.05 4.45
N ILE A 452 4.09 -0.87 4.67
CA ILE A 452 3.77 -2.30 4.74
C ILE A 452 3.69 -2.77 6.19
N ASP A 453 4.47 -2.16 7.08
CA ASP A 453 4.52 -2.53 8.48
C ASP A 453 3.94 -1.43 9.39
N ALA A 454 2.98 -1.80 10.23
CA ALA A 454 2.31 -0.86 11.14
C ALA A 454 3.25 -0.24 12.18
N GLY A 455 4.34 -0.91 12.56
CA GLY A 455 5.35 -0.33 13.47
C GLY A 455 6.00 0.94 12.94
N THR A 456 6.09 1.08 11.61
CA THR A 456 6.60 2.30 10.96
C THR A 456 5.74 3.53 11.27
N VAL A 457 4.46 3.33 11.56
CA VAL A 457 3.50 4.40 11.87
C VAL A 457 3.92 5.22 13.08
N ALA A 458 4.37 4.54 14.14
CA ALA A 458 4.75 5.20 15.38
C ALA A 458 5.86 6.24 15.16
N SER A 459 6.88 5.90 14.34
CA SER A 459 7.96 6.83 14.03
C SER A 459 7.55 7.94 13.07
N ILE A 460 6.70 7.64 12.08
CA ILE A 460 6.21 8.64 11.10
C ILE A 460 5.40 9.72 11.80
N LEU A 461 4.51 9.36 12.72
CA LEU A 461 3.59 10.31 13.34
C LEU A 461 4.25 11.19 14.39
N THR A 462 5.30 10.73 15.06
CA THR A 462 5.76 11.31 16.33
C THR A 462 7.21 11.77 16.33
N ASP A 463 8.04 11.32 15.36
CA ASP A 463 9.46 11.64 15.35
C ASP A 463 9.75 12.99 14.69
N ALA A 464 9.91 14.04 15.52
CA ALA A 464 10.30 15.39 15.07
C ALA A 464 11.63 15.39 14.29
N ASN A 465 12.55 14.46 14.58
CA ASN A 465 13.83 14.33 13.90
C ASN A 465 13.69 13.70 12.50
N ASN A 466 12.53 13.12 12.21
CA ASN A 466 12.23 12.50 10.92
C ASN A 466 11.67 13.48 9.87
N GLY A 467 11.40 14.72 10.27
CA GLY A 467 10.74 15.71 9.42
C GLY A 467 9.25 15.42 9.16
N GLU A 468 8.69 14.41 9.84
CA GLU A 468 7.33 13.91 9.62
C GLU A 468 6.45 13.98 10.89
N ASN A 469 6.70 14.96 11.75
CA ASN A 469 5.87 15.21 12.92
C ASN A 469 4.50 15.79 12.49
N TRP A 470 3.61 14.92 12.06
CA TRP A 470 2.35 15.30 11.42
C TRP A 470 1.39 16.05 12.33
N PHE A 471 1.51 15.86 13.63
CA PHE A 471 0.63 16.53 14.59
C PHE A 471 1.30 17.77 15.23
N ASN A 472 2.53 18.06 14.86
CA ASN A 472 3.37 19.11 15.46
C ASN A 472 3.50 19.01 16.99
N LEU A 473 3.40 17.80 17.55
CA LEU A 473 3.51 17.57 18.99
C LEU A 473 4.94 17.69 19.49
N GLY A 474 5.94 17.28 18.68
CA GLY A 474 7.31 17.14 19.14
C GLY A 474 7.38 16.23 20.36
N ASP A 475 8.17 16.64 21.36
CA ASP A 475 8.31 15.92 22.63
C ASP A 475 7.25 16.30 23.68
N SER A 476 6.23 17.08 23.31
CA SER A 476 5.24 17.60 24.27
C SER A 476 4.26 16.52 24.78
N ASP A 477 4.00 15.47 23.99
CA ASP A 477 3.15 14.36 24.40
C ASP A 477 3.99 13.17 24.88
N LYS A 478 4.18 13.10 26.19
CA LYS A 478 4.99 12.04 26.82
C LYS A 478 4.43 10.64 26.59
N LYS A 479 3.08 10.47 26.64
CA LYS A 479 2.45 9.16 26.45
C LYS A 479 2.65 8.67 25.01
N LEU A 480 2.47 9.54 24.03
CA LEU A 480 2.67 9.21 22.63
C LEU A 480 4.13 8.81 22.36
N ASN A 481 5.09 9.54 22.94
CA ASN A 481 6.51 9.24 22.80
C ASN A 481 6.90 7.93 23.50
N GLU A 482 6.36 7.64 24.69
CA GLU A 482 6.56 6.36 25.37
C GLU A 482 6.02 5.17 24.54
N LEU A 483 4.84 5.30 23.93
CA LEU A 483 4.28 4.27 23.04
C LEU A 483 5.17 4.05 21.82
N ARG A 484 5.62 5.14 21.17
CA ARG A 484 6.57 5.07 20.05
C ARG A 484 7.82 4.29 20.42
N ASP A 485 8.44 4.64 21.53
CA ASP A 485 9.70 4.05 21.97
C ASP A 485 9.54 2.56 22.33
N LYS A 486 8.44 2.20 23.01
CA LYS A 486 8.08 0.81 23.29
C LYS A 486 7.82 -0.01 22.02
N ILE A 487 7.10 0.56 21.05
CA ILE A 487 6.84 -0.06 19.75
C ILE A 487 8.14 -0.26 18.98
N ALA A 488 9.01 0.75 18.95
CA ALA A 488 10.30 0.68 18.29
C ALA A 488 11.26 -0.34 18.95
N GLY A 489 11.18 -0.50 20.29
CA GLY A 489 11.98 -1.46 21.04
C GLY A 489 11.44 -2.88 21.10
N ALA A 490 10.27 -3.15 20.50
CA ALA A 490 9.65 -4.47 20.55
C ALA A 490 10.41 -5.47 19.68
N ALA A 491 10.76 -6.62 20.27
CA ALA A 491 11.49 -7.70 19.59
C ALA A 491 10.58 -8.76 18.95
N SER A 492 9.27 -8.72 19.21
CA SER A 492 8.29 -9.64 18.63
C SER A 492 6.95 -8.95 18.34
N PHE A 493 6.16 -9.53 17.43
CA PHE A 493 4.82 -9.06 17.11
C PHE A 493 3.85 -9.17 18.29
N ASP A 494 4.02 -10.18 19.15
CA ASP A 494 3.19 -10.39 20.35
C ASP A 494 3.38 -9.26 21.38
N ILE A 495 4.59 -8.71 21.46
CA ILE A 495 4.89 -7.54 22.29
C ILE A 495 4.39 -6.26 21.60
N ARG A 496 4.61 -6.13 20.28
CA ARG A 496 4.36 -4.91 19.54
C ARG A 496 2.88 -4.63 19.29
N ASN A 497 2.10 -5.66 18.91
CA ASN A 497 0.73 -5.45 18.44
C ASN A 497 -0.20 -4.89 19.52
N PRO A 498 -0.16 -5.28 20.81
CA PRO A 498 -0.91 -4.60 21.86
C PRO A 498 -0.54 -3.12 22.02
N LEU A 499 0.74 -2.78 21.86
CA LEU A 499 1.20 -1.37 21.92
C LEU A 499 0.72 -0.55 20.72
N LEU A 500 0.63 -1.19 19.53
CA LEU A 500 0.05 -0.56 18.35
C LEU A 500 -1.46 -0.33 18.50
N ASP A 501 -2.18 -1.23 19.15
CA ASP A 501 -3.59 -1.06 19.49
C ASP A 501 -3.80 0.12 20.45
N GLU A 502 -2.98 0.20 21.51
CA GLU A 502 -2.99 1.33 22.45
C GLU A 502 -2.64 2.66 21.74
N LEU A 503 -1.67 2.65 20.82
CA LEU A 503 -1.33 3.82 20.02
C LEU A 503 -2.49 4.28 19.15
N GLN A 504 -3.18 3.32 18.48
CA GLN A 504 -4.33 3.64 17.64
C GLN A 504 -5.46 4.24 18.45
N THR A 505 -5.81 3.63 19.57
CA THR A 505 -6.79 4.16 20.52
C THR A 505 -6.42 5.59 20.95
N TYR A 506 -5.20 5.77 21.42
CA TYR A 506 -4.76 7.05 21.97
C TYR A 506 -4.78 8.18 20.93
N VAL A 507 -4.30 7.94 19.72
CA VAL A 507 -4.32 8.93 18.63
C VAL A 507 -5.75 9.36 18.30
N LEU A 508 -6.71 8.43 18.30
CA LEU A 508 -8.11 8.71 18.01
C LEU A 508 -8.82 9.41 19.15
N GLU A 509 -8.58 9.02 20.40
CA GLU A 509 -9.12 9.70 21.60
C GLU A 509 -8.62 11.14 21.72
N GLN A 510 -7.36 11.39 21.35
CA GLN A 510 -6.80 12.73 21.34
C GLN A 510 -7.25 13.57 20.12
N GLY A 511 -7.91 12.97 19.14
CA GLY A 511 -8.31 13.65 17.91
C GLY A 511 -7.11 14.18 17.09
N TYR A 512 -5.95 13.53 17.19
CA TYR A 512 -4.75 13.93 16.45
C TYR A 512 -4.88 13.65 14.96
N PHE A 513 -5.57 12.56 14.64
CA PHE A 513 -5.92 12.19 13.29
C PHE A 513 -7.42 11.93 13.21
N ILE A 514 -8.07 12.49 12.18
CA ILE A 514 -9.50 12.29 11.93
C ILE A 514 -9.65 11.39 10.71
N PRO A 515 -9.78 10.06 10.90
CA PRO A 515 -9.93 9.12 9.81
C PRO A 515 -11.25 9.34 9.06
N ARG A 516 -11.25 9.18 7.74
CA ARG A 516 -12.46 9.29 6.92
C ARG A 516 -12.81 7.98 6.23
N THR A 517 -12.01 7.58 5.26
CA THR A 517 -12.30 6.43 4.41
C THR A 517 -11.08 5.54 4.25
N GLN A 518 -11.31 4.24 4.09
CA GLN A 518 -10.30 3.34 3.56
C GLN A 518 -9.83 3.88 2.20
N ILE A 519 -8.54 3.80 1.90
CA ILE A 519 -8.01 4.31 0.64
C ILE A 519 -8.29 3.32 -0.49
N VAL A 520 -8.86 3.84 -1.58
CA VAL A 520 -8.80 3.27 -2.91
C VAL A 520 -8.05 4.29 -3.77
N GLN A 521 -6.72 4.22 -3.74
CA GLN A 521 -5.88 5.21 -4.40
C GLN A 521 -5.56 4.84 -5.84
N ARG A 522 -5.47 3.54 -6.13
CA ARG A 522 -5.17 3.04 -7.48
C ARG A 522 -6.39 2.37 -8.06
N ILE A 523 -6.87 2.93 -9.15
CA ILE A 523 -8.04 2.43 -9.86
C ILE A 523 -7.61 2.12 -11.28
N TYR A 524 -7.99 0.94 -11.76
CA TYR A 524 -7.68 0.49 -13.10
C TYR A 524 -8.97 0.14 -13.83
N VAL A 525 -9.12 0.67 -15.03
CA VAL A 525 -10.11 0.21 -16.00
C VAL A 525 -9.39 -0.61 -17.05
N GLN A 526 -9.83 -1.84 -17.25
CA GLN A 526 -9.12 -2.78 -18.11
C GLN A 526 -10.06 -3.37 -19.16
N SER A 527 -9.50 -3.61 -20.33
CA SER A 527 -10.16 -4.38 -21.39
C SER A 527 -10.64 -5.72 -20.84
N PRO A 528 -11.85 -6.18 -21.17
CA PRO A 528 -12.32 -7.50 -20.77
C PRO A 528 -11.48 -8.65 -21.35
N LYS A 529 -10.63 -8.39 -22.35
CA LYS A 529 -9.69 -9.35 -22.93
C LYS A 529 -8.45 -9.59 -22.06
N LEU A 530 -8.08 -8.64 -21.19
CA LEU A 530 -6.94 -8.74 -20.29
C LEU A 530 -7.35 -9.49 -19.02
N LYS A 531 -6.63 -10.54 -18.67
CA LYS A 531 -6.90 -11.42 -17.52
C LYS A 531 -5.61 -11.79 -16.81
N GLY A 532 -5.72 -12.17 -15.52
CA GLY A 532 -4.62 -12.75 -14.75
C GLY A 532 -3.63 -11.74 -14.17
N GLU A 533 -3.98 -10.45 -14.15
CA GLU A 533 -3.25 -9.46 -13.39
C GLU A 533 -3.36 -9.72 -11.87
N VAL A 534 -2.32 -9.37 -11.14
CA VAL A 534 -2.28 -9.46 -9.67
C VAL A 534 -1.89 -8.11 -9.08
N TYR A 535 -2.28 -7.87 -7.83
CA TYR A 535 -2.02 -6.62 -7.12
C TYR A 535 -1.20 -6.89 -5.87
N ASN A 536 -0.17 -6.09 -5.66
CA ASN A 536 0.65 -6.18 -4.45
C ASN A 536 0.08 -5.34 -3.29
N GLY A 537 0.72 -5.39 -2.12
CA GLY A 537 0.27 -4.72 -0.90
C GLY A 537 0.13 -3.19 -0.98
N ILE A 538 0.69 -2.56 -2.00
CA ILE A 538 0.52 -1.12 -2.27
C ILE A 538 -0.29 -0.87 -3.54
N ALA A 539 -1.10 -1.85 -3.94
CA ALA A 539 -2.08 -1.78 -5.02
C ALA A 539 -1.51 -1.51 -6.43
N TYR A 540 -0.22 -1.78 -6.68
CA TYR A 540 0.28 -1.78 -8.05
C TYR A 540 -0.13 -3.04 -8.78
N ALA A 541 -0.64 -2.87 -10.00
CA ALA A 541 -0.90 -3.98 -10.89
C ALA A 541 0.41 -4.58 -11.40
N SER A 542 0.53 -5.88 -11.28
CA SER A 542 1.55 -6.69 -11.95
C SER A 542 0.90 -7.49 -13.07
N TYR A 543 1.43 -7.35 -14.26
CA TYR A 543 1.01 -8.09 -15.44
C TYR A 543 1.90 -9.33 -15.69
N TYR A 544 2.60 -9.78 -14.67
CA TYR A 544 3.50 -10.92 -14.74
C TYR A 544 2.80 -12.22 -15.14
N THR A 545 1.61 -12.45 -14.61
CA THR A 545 0.75 -13.60 -14.90
C THR A 545 -0.38 -13.26 -15.87
N ALA A 546 -0.37 -12.04 -16.42
CA ALA A 546 -1.46 -11.59 -17.27
C ALA A 546 -1.38 -12.18 -18.70
N THR A 547 -2.55 -12.41 -19.26
CA THR A 547 -2.76 -12.82 -20.65
C THR A 547 -3.76 -11.88 -21.30
N ILE A 548 -3.64 -11.71 -22.63
CA ILE A 548 -4.63 -10.98 -23.41
C ILE A 548 -5.25 -11.91 -24.44
N GLY A 549 -6.58 -12.00 -24.46
CA GLY A 549 -7.34 -12.77 -25.44
C GLY A 549 -7.48 -12.01 -26.77
N GLU A 550 -7.85 -12.73 -27.85
CA GLU A 550 -8.17 -12.15 -29.16
C GLU A 550 -9.43 -11.27 -29.16
#